data_6dd1064308d2d925bba1c0b25c8f3d98
#
_entry.id   6dd1064308d2d925bba1c0b25c8f3d98
#
_cell.length_a   1.000
_cell.length_b   1.000
_cell.length_c   1.000
_cell.angle_alpha   90.00
_cell.angle_beta   90.00
_cell.angle_gamma   90.00
#
_symmetry.space_group_name_H-M   'P 1'
#
loop_
_entity.id
_entity.type
_entity.pdbx_description
1 polymer ?
#
loop_
_entity_poly.entity_id
_entity_poly.type
_entity_poly.pdbx_seq_one_letter_code
_entity_poly.pdbx_strand_id
1 'polypeptide(L)'
;LLVQRYQQSIFRLTQRMTRNAEDARDLAQDAFVQAFRSLAGFHGQSSFSTWLYRIAVNLCLNHLKARRREDPAEVDTVVADTRGDSLTTLLAGERDRALAAAIDQLPPQQRATLTLRVHHGLSHREIAEVMECAEGTAKANYFHAIRALRKKLEAFRDDT
;
A
#
# COMPACT_ATOMS: atom_id res chain seq x y z
N LEU A 1 23.01 2.40 -6.75
CA LEU A 1 22.76 1.02 -7.18
C LEU A 1 21.56 0.40 -6.47
N LEU A 2 21.48 0.48 -5.13
CA LEU A 2 20.33 0.00 -4.37
C LEU A 2 19.08 0.84 -4.67
N VAL A 3 19.22 2.13 -4.83
CA VAL A 3 18.11 3.02 -5.20
C VAL A 3 17.52 2.60 -6.54
N GLN A 4 18.35 2.36 -7.55
CA GLN A 4 17.90 1.94 -8.87
C GLN A 4 17.13 0.60 -8.81
N ARG A 5 17.60 -0.32 -7.96
CA ARG A 5 16.98 -1.64 -7.82
C ARG A 5 15.59 -1.59 -7.20
N TYR A 6 15.38 -0.72 -6.20
CA TYR A 6 14.13 -0.66 -5.43
C TYR A 6 13.26 0.54 -5.74
N GLN A 7 13.72 1.48 -6.54
CA GLN A 7 13.03 2.74 -6.84
C GLN A 7 11.60 2.50 -7.32
N GLN A 8 11.44 1.61 -8.27
CA GLN A 8 10.15 1.31 -8.87
C GLN A 8 9.21 0.58 -7.90
N SER A 9 9.75 -0.39 -7.13
CA SER A 9 8.97 -1.11 -6.12
C SER A 9 8.45 -0.19 -5.03
N ILE A 10 9.28 0.69 -4.52
CA ILE A 10 8.89 1.65 -3.48
C ILE A 10 7.87 2.64 -4.01
N PHE A 11 8.06 3.15 -5.23
CA PHE A 11 7.08 4.06 -5.85
C PHE A 11 5.72 3.37 -6.02
N ARG A 12 5.69 2.13 -6.49
CA ARG A 12 4.45 1.36 -6.64
C ARG A 12 3.74 1.15 -5.30
N LEU A 13 4.52 0.85 -4.26
CA LEU A 13 3.98 0.68 -2.91
C LEU A 13 3.35 1.98 -2.40
N THR A 14 4.08 3.08 -2.46
CA THR A 14 3.58 4.38 -2.01
C THR A 14 2.38 4.84 -2.82
N GLN A 15 2.36 4.59 -4.11
CA GLN A 15 1.24 4.93 -4.99
C GLN A 15 -0.02 4.14 -4.63
N ARG A 16 0.11 2.84 -4.38
CA ARG A 16 -1.04 2.02 -3.98
C ARG A 16 -1.58 2.39 -2.61
N MET A 17 -0.72 2.85 -1.72
CA MET A 17 -1.15 3.27 -0.38
C MET A 17 -1.78 4.64 -0.36
N THR A 18 -1.22 5.60 -1.08
CA THR A 18 -1.68 7.01 -1.05
C THR A 18 -2.71 7.34 -2.11
N ARG A 19 -2.69 6.62 -3.23
CA ARG A 19 -3.55 6.85 -4.39
C ARG A 19 -3.41 8.24 -5.01
N ASN A 20 -2.28 8.86 -4.81
CA ASN A 20 -1.91 10.16 -5.37
C ASN A 20 -0.48 10.06 -5.86
N ALA A 21 -0.26 10.28 -7.17
CA ALA A 21 1.04 10.10 -7.79
C ALA A 21 2.09 11.09 -7.27
N GLU A 22 1.69 12.32 -6.98
CA GLU A 22 2.58 13.35 -6.45
C GLU A 22 3.02 13.01 -5.02
N ASP A 23 2.06 12.69 -4.13
CA ASP A 23 2.35 12.26 -2.78
C ASP A 23 3.21 11.00 -2.76
N ALA A 24 2.90 10.03 -3.63
CA ALA A 24 3.64 8.78 -3.74
C ALA A 24 5.10 9.02 -4.10
N ARG A 25 5.34 9.94 -5.02
CA ARG A 25 6.68 10.30 -5.47
C ARG A 25 7.48 10.94 -4.34
N ASP A 26 6.88 11.87 -3.62
CA ASP A 26 7.50 12.55 -2.48
C ASP A 26 7.79 11.56 -1.35
N LEU A 27 6.86 10.68 -1.02
CA LEU A 27 7.03 9.67 0.03
C LEU A 27 8.08 8.63 -0.34
N ALA A 28 8.13 8.22 -1.61
CA ALA A 28 9.17 7.31 -2.09
C ALA A 28 10.57 7.94 -1.94
N GLN A 29 10.70 9.20 -2.32
CA GLN A 29 11.94 9.94 -2.15
C GLN A 29 12.33 10.06 -0.67
N ASP A 30 11.38 10.42 0.18
CA ASP A 30 11.59 10.52 1.62
C ASP A 30 12.02 9.18 2.22
N ALA A 31 11.44 8.06 1.73
CA ALA A 31 11.83 6.73 2.18
C ALA A 31 13.29 6.43 1.89
N PHE A 32 13.78 6.77 0.70
CA PHE A 32 15.19 6.58 0.36
C PHE A 32 16.11 7.51 1.16
N VAL A 33 15.72 8.76 1.37
CA VAL A 33 16.48 9.71 2.20
C VAL A 33 16.59 9.17 3.63
N GLN A 34 15.49 8.72 4.20
CA GLN A 34 15.48 8.16 5.55
C GLN A 34 16.29 6.87 5.63
N ALA A 35 16.17 5.98 4.63
CA ALA A 35 16.95 4.76 4.56
C ALA A 35 18.45 5.06 4.52
N PHE A 36 18.85 6.02 3.71
CA PHE A 36 20.24 6.43 3.58
C PHE A 36 20.79 6.97 4.91
N ARG A 37 20.01 7.82 5.58
CA ARG A 37 20.39 8.38 6.89
C ARG A 37 20.49 7.30 7.98
N SER A 38 19.68 6.27 7.90
CA SER A 38 19.61 5.21 8.91
C SER A 38 20.42 3.97 8.56
N LEU A 39 21.13 3.99 7.42
CA LEU A 39 21.87 2.83 6.91
C LEU A 39 22.93 2.33 7.90
N ALA A 40 23.58 3.23 8.63
CA ALA A 40 24.58 2.87 9.64
C ALA A 40 23.97 2.05 10.80
N GLY A 41 22.67 2.23 11.07
CA GLY A 41 21.93 1.48 12.09
C GLY A 41 21.34 0.17 11.60
N PHE A 42 21.48 -0.14 10.31
CA PHE A 42 20.99 -1.41 9.76
C PHE A 42 22.06 -2.49 9.98
N HIS A 43 21.72 -3.50 10.79
CA HIS A 43 22.62 -4.58 11.18
C HIS A 43 22.24 -5.96 10.63
N GLY A 44 21.41 -6.01 9.59
CA GLY A 44 21.02 -7.28 8.98
C GLY A 44 20.02 -8.11 9.78
N GLN A 45 19.27 -7.48 10.70
CA GLN A 45 18.23 -8.13 11.51
C GLN A 45 17.05 -8.61 10.66
N SER A 46 16.83 -7.97 9.52
CA SER A 46 15.88 -8.37 8.49
C SER A 46 16.55 -8.22 7.13
N SER A 47 15.90 -8.66 6.05
CA SER A 47 16.42 -8.38 4.72
C SER A 47 16.39 -6.86 4.48
N PHE A 48 17.28 -6.39 3.61
CA PHE A 48 17.33 -4.96 3.25
C PHE A 48 15.97 -4.49 2.69
N SER A 49 15.36 -5.29 1.84
CA SER A 49 14.07 -4.96 1.23
C SER A 49 12.96 -4.84 2.29
N THR A 50 12.89 -5.76 3.25
CA THR A 50 11.91 -5.70 4.35
C THR A 50 12.11 -4.43 5.19
N TRP A 51 13.35 -4.10 5.51
CA TRP A 51 13.69 -2.88 6.23
C TRP A 51 13.29 -1.62 5.46
N LEU A 52 13.56 -1.58 4.16
CA LEU A 52 13.19 -0.45 3.29
C LEU A 52 11.67 -0.32 3.17
N TYR A 53 10.96 -1.43 3.00
CA TYR A 53 9.49 -1.42 2.95
C TYR A 53 8.88 -0.92 4.26
N ARG A 54 9.46 -1.28 5.40
CA ARG A 54 9.01 -0.77 6.70
C ARG A 54 9.10 0.75 6.76
N ILE A 55 10.21 1.33 6.31
CA ILE A 55 10.38 2.79 6.26
C ILE A 55 9.30 3.41 5.38
N ALA A 56 9.10 2.88 4.18
CA ALA A 56 8.12 3.40 3.22
C ALA A 56 6.68 3.30 3.74
N VAL A 57 6.32 2.16 4.31
CA VAL A 57 4.97 1.93 4.88
C VAL A 57 4.71 2.88 6.04
N ASN A 58 5.67 3.05 6.94
CA ASN A 58 5.52 3.97 8.07
C ASN A 58 5.30 5.41 7.62
N LEU A 59 6.05 5.86 6.62
CA LEU A 59 5.87 7.20 6.05
C LEU A 59 4.48 7.35 5.43
N CYS A 60 4.01 6.35 4.70
CA CYS A 60 2.67 6.37 4.10
C CYS A 60 1.56 6.36 5.14
N LEU A 61 1.66 5.51 6.15
CA LEU A 61 0.65 5.46 7.22
C LEU A 61 0.58 6.77 8.00
N ASN A 62 1.73 7.36 8.30
CA ASN A 62 1.79 8.66 8.99
C ASN A 62 1.20 9.78 8.11
N HIS A 63 1.50 9.77 6.82
CA HIS A 63 0.96 10.73 5.86
C HIS A 63 -0.57 10.63 5.77
N LEU A 64 -1.09 9.43 5.63
CA LEU A 64 -2.54 9.19 5.54
C LEU A 64 -3.25 9.59 6.84
N LYS A 65 -2.63 9.33 7.99
CA LYS A 65 -3.16 9.72 9.30
C LYS A 65 -3.20 11.24 9.46
N ALA A 66 -2.14 11.93 9.06
CA ALA A 66 -2.08 13.40 9.11
C ALA A 66 -3.14 14.03 8.20
N ARG A 67 -3.26 13.51 6.97
CA ARG A 67 -4.24 13.99 6.00
C ARG A 67 -5.68 13.79 6.47
N ARG A 68 -5.97 12.66 7.11
CA ARG A 68 -7.27 12.37 7.70
C ARG A 68 -7.64 13.37 8.81
N ARG A 69 -6.67 13.85 9.58
CA ARG A 69 -6.89 14.86 10.62
C ARG A 69 -7.17 16.24 10.03
N GLU A 70 -6.51 16.57 8.92
CA GLU A 70 -6.65 17.87 8.26
C GLU A 70 -7.96 18.00 7.52
N ASP A 71 -8.39 16.94 6.84
CA ASP A 71 -9.66 16.95 6.12
C ASP A 71 -10.38 15.59 6.19
N PRO A 72 -11.23 15.40 7.21
CA PRO A 72 -11.99 14.16 7.35
C PRO A 72 -12.96 13.90 6.18
N ALA A 73 -13.36 14.94 5.43
CA ALA A 73 -14.31 14.80 4.32
C ALA A 73 -13.63 14.31 3.02
N GLU A 74 -12.35 14.59 2.82
CA GLU A 74 -11.59 14.09 1.65
C GLU A 74 -11.40 12.58 1.66
N VAL A 75 -11.50 11.94 2.81
CA VAL A 75 -11.29 10.48 2.93
C VAL A 75 -12.38 9.70 2.19
N ASP A 76 -13.57 10.27 2.08
CA ASP A 76 -14.70 9.63 1.39
C ASP A 76 -14.74 9.93 -0.13
N THR A 77 -13.94 10.88 -0.60
CA THR A 77 -13.98 11.36 -1.98
C THR A 77 -12.69 11.15 -2.77
N VAL A 78 -11.82 10.26 -2.35
CA VAL A 78 -10.65 9.93 -3.15
C VAL A 78 -11.14 9.21 -4.41
N VAL A 79 -11.58 10.01 -5.37
CA VAL A 79 -11.71 9.55 -6.75
C VAL A 79 -10.29 9.18 -7.18
N ALA A 80 -10.11 7.91 -7.41
CA ALA A 80 -8.86 7.38 -7.91
C ALA A 80 -8.42 8.18 -9.14
N ASP A 81 -7.36 8.97 -9.01
CA ASP A 81 -6.68 9.47 -10.18
C ASP A 81 -5.93 8.30 -10.80
N THR A 82 -6.65 7.53 -11.60
CA THR A 82 -6.15 6.34 -12.28
C THR A 82 -5.29 6.68 -13.51
N ARG A 83 -4.79 7.91 -13.59
CA ARG A 83 -4.01 8.37 -14.74
C ARG A 83 -2.63 7.72 -14.89
N GLY A 84 -2.27 6.82 -13.97
CA GLY A 84 -0.97 6.15 -14.02
C GLY A 84 -0.84 5.01 -15.04
N ASP A 85 -1.97 4.40 -15.43
CA ASP A 85 -1.98 3.25 -16.34
C ASP A 85 -3.15 3.35 -17.33
N SER A 86 -3.15 4.39 -18.15
CA SER A 86 -4.28 4.74 -19.00
C SER A 86 -4.69 3.63 -19.98
N LEU A 87 -3.74 2.83 -20.46
CA LEU A 87 -4.05 1.75 -21.41
C LEU A 87 -4.63 0.53 -20.70
N THR A 88 -4.08 0.16 -19.56
CA THR A 88 -4.57 -0.97 -18.75
C THR A 88 -5.93 -0.64 -18.15
N THR A 89 -6.14 0.62 -17.77
CA THR A 89 -7.42 1.08 -17.21
C THR A 89 -8.54 1.10 -18.25
N LEU A 90 -8.22 1.41 -19.51
CA LEU A 90 -9.20 1.39 -20.60
C LEU A 90 -9.62 -0.03 -20.98
N LEU A 91 -8.74 -1.02 -20.79
CA LEU A 91 -9.01 -2.42 -21.08
C LEU A 91 -9.60 -3.17 -19.87
N ALA A 92 -9.52 -2.58 -18.67
CA ALA A 92 -10.08 -3.17 -17.46
C ALA A 92 -11.61 -3.09 -17.49
N GLY A 93 -12.27 -4.23 -17.32
CA GLY A 93 -13.73 -4.29 -17.23
C GLY A 93 -14.27 -3.64 -15.98
N GLU A 94 -15.59 -3.50 -15.90
CA GLU A 94 -16.29 -2.95 -14.75
C GLU A 94 -15.95 -3.68 -13.45
N ARG A 95 -15.72 -4.99 -13.54
CA ARG A 95 -15.32 -5.82 -12.39
C ARG A 95 -13.98 -5.37 -11.81
N ASP A 96 -13.01 -5.06 -12.67
CA ASP A 96 -11.68 -4.61 -12.23
C ASP A 96 -11.75 -3.23 -11.59
N ARG A 97 -12.62 -2.36 -12.10
CA ARG A 97 -12.88 -1.05 -11.51
C ARG A 97 -13.54 -1.18 -10.13
N ALA A 98 -14.51 -2.09 -10.00
CA ALA A 98 -15.17 -2.37 -8.74
C ALA A 98 -14.17 -2.91 -7.70
N LEU A 99 -13.26 -3.78 -8.12
CA LEU A 99 -12.20 -4.30 -7.26
C LEU A 99 -11.25 -3.20 -6.81
N ALA A 100 -10.80 -2.36 -7.72
CA ALA A 100 -9.93 -1.23 -7.41
C ALA A 100 -10.59 -0.28 -6.40
N ALA A 101 -11.85 0.06 -6.63
CA ALA A 101 -12.61 0.91 -5.71
C ALA A 101 -12.77 0.27 -4.32
N ALA A 102 -12.98 -1.04 -4.28
CA ALA A 102 -13.11 -1.78 -3.02
C ALA A 102 -11.79 -1.78 -2.24
N ILE A 103 -10.66 -1.94 -2.92
CA ILE A 103 -9.33 -1.88 -2.30
C ILE A 103 -9.09 -0.50 -1.69
N ASP A 104 -9.52 0.55 -2.37
CA ASP A 104 -9.36 1.94 -1.89
C ASP A 104 -10.14 2.23 -0.62
N GLN A 105 -11.24 1.54 -0.41
CA GLN A 105 -12.06 1.70 0.78
C GLN A 105 -11.55 0.90 1.97
N LEU A 106 -10.56 0.03 1.78
CA LEU A 106 -9.97 -0.70 2.89
C LEU A 106 -9.26 0.26 3.86
N PRO A 107 -9.31 -0.01 5.17
CA PRO A 107 -8.47 0.72 6.12
C PRO A 107 -7.00 0.67 5.68
N PRO A 108 -6.22 1.74 5.93
CA PRO A 108 -4.84 1.81 5.44
C PRO A 108 -3.96 0.62 5.82
N GLN A 109 -4.09 0.08 7.03
CA GLN A 109 -3.31 -1.08 7.46
C GLN A 109 -3.68 -2.35 6.69
N GLN A 110 -4.96 -2.56 6.42
CA GLN A 110 -5.41 -3.69 5.62
C GLN A 110 -4.97 -3.57 4.17
N ARG A 111 -5.06 -2.37 3.62
CA ARG A 111 -4.60 -2.09 2.25
C ARG A 111 -3.09 -2.32 2.11
N ALA A 112 -2.30 -1.84 3.07
CA ALA A 112 -0.86 -2.06 3.11
C ALA A 112 -0.52 -3.56 3.15
N THR A 113 -1.17 -4.30 4.03
CA THR A 113 -0.97 -5.74 4.19
C THR A 113 -1.31 -6.49 2.90
N LEU A 114 -2.44 -6.16 2.29
CA LEU A 114 -2.86 -6.76 1.02
C LEU A 114 -1.85 -6.45 -0.09
N THR A 115 -1.42 -5.21 -0.21
CA THR A 115 -0.45 -4.76 -1.22
C THR A 115 0.88 -5.49 -1.07
N LEU A 116 1.39 -5.58 0.15
CA LEU A 116 2.64 -6.27 0.43
C LEU A 116 2.55 -7.76 0.08
N ARG A 117 1.44 -8.39 0.37
CA ARG A 117 1.24 -9.81 0.08
C ARG A 117 1.08 -10.09 -1.41
N VAL A 118 0.20 -9.37 -2.07
CA VAL A 118 -0.22 -9.65 -3.45
C VAL A 118 0.76 -9.08 -4.47
N HIS A 119 1.20 -7.84 -4.29
CA HIS A 119 2.03 -7.15 -5.28
C HIS A 119 3.53 -7.28 -5.02
N HIS A 120 3.94 -7.47 -3.78
CA HIS A 120 5.35 -7.55 -3.41
C HIS A 120 5.78 -8.95 -2.96
N GLY A 121 4.83 -9.88 -2.86
CA GLY A 121 5.12 -11.29 -2.59
C GLY A 121 5.68 -11.60 -1.21
N LEU A 122 5.46 -10.72 -0.23
CA LEU A 122 5.95 -10.92 1.12
C LEU A 122 5.17 -12.02 1.84
N SER A 123 5.86 -12.80 2.67
CA SER A 123 5.23 -13.73 3.59
C SER A 123 4.53 -12.98 4.73
N HIS A 124 3.63 -13.63 5.43
CA HIS A 124 2.98 -13.02 6.61
C HIS A 124 4.00 -12.64 7.68
N ARG A 125 5.06 -13.41 7.82
CA ARG A 125 6.16 -13.09 8.74
C ARG A 125 6.88 -11.82 8.34
N GLU A 126 7.21 -11.67 7.06
CA GLU A 126 7.84 -10.47 6.53
C GLU A 126 6.93 -9.26 6.65
N ILE A 127 5.64 -9.43 6.36
CA ILE A 127 4.64 -8.37 6.53
C ILE A 127 4.56 -7.93 8.00
N ALA A 128 4.59 -8.88 8.93
CA ALA A 128 4.61 -8.57 10.37
C ALA A 128 5.82 -7.71 10.74
N GLU A 129 6.99 -8.02 10.19
CA GLU A 129 8.19 -7.21 10.38
C GLU A 129 8.04 -5.80 9.79
N VAL A 130 7.49 -5.68 8.58
CA VAL A 130 7.22 -4.39 7.92
C VAL A 130 6.22 -3.56 8.72
N MET A 131 5.13 -4.17 9.16
CA MET A 131 4.03 -3.49 9.86
C MET A 131 4.28 -3.32 11.36
N GLU A 132 5.37 -3.87 11.86
CA GLU A 132 5.72 -3.84 13.30
C GLU A 132 4.60 -4.41 14.18
N CYS A 133 4.10 -5.57 13.79
CA CYS A 133 3.03 -6.26 14.51
C CYS A 133 3.33 -7.76 14.63
N ALA A 134 2.51 -8.46 15.38
CA ALA A 134 2.60 -9.92 15.47
C ALA A 134 2.18 -10.56 14.14
N GLU A 135 2.73 -11.73 13.84
CA GLU A 135 2.38 -12.48 12.63
C GLU A 135 0.88 -12.80 12.56
N GLY A 136 0.26 -13.12 13.69
CA GLY A 136 -1.18 -13.34 13.77
C GLY A 136 -1.99 -12.11 13.42
N THR A 137 -1.52 -10.93 13.79
CA THR A 137 -2.14 -9.66 13.41
C THR A 137 -2.04 -9.41 11.91
N ALA A 138 -0.88 -9.68 11.31
CA ALA A 138 -0.69 -9.56 9.87
C ALA A 138 -1.64 -10.50 9.11
N LYS A 139 -1.74 -11.75 9.54
CA LYS A 139 -2.69 -12.72 8.96
C LYS A 139 -4.14 -12.24 9.09
N ALA A 140 -4.52 -11.74 10.26
CA ALA A 140 -5.88 -11.24 10.51
C ALA A 140 -6.20 -10.07 9.58
N ASN A 141 -5.30 -9.11 9.44
CA ASN A 141 -5.48 -7.97 8.54
C ASN A 141 -5.64 -8.41 7.09
N TYR A 142 -4.86 -9.40 6.66
CA TYR A 142 -4.98 -9.96 5.32
C TYR A 142 -6.34 -10.61 5.10
N PHE A 143 -6.79 -11.47 6.02
CA PHE A 143 -8.08 -12.14 5.90
C PHE A 143 -9.25 -11.17 5.98
N HIS A 144 -9.17 -10.13 6.81
CA HIS A 144 -10.19 -9.07 6.85
C HIS A 144 -10.26 -8.32 5.50
N ALA A 145 -9.13 -8.02 4.91
CA ALA A 145 -9.07 -7.37 3.59
C ALA A 145 -9.73 -8.25 2.52
N ILE A 146 -9.36 -9.52 2.44
CA ILE A 146 -9.92 -10.48 1.48
C ILE A 146 -11.44 -10.64 1.68
N ARG A 147 -11.88 -10.74 2.92
CA ARG A 147 -13.30 -10.87 3.25
C ARG A 147 -14.10 -9.65 2.81
N ALA A 148 -13.58 -8.46 3.07
CA ALA A 148 -14.23 -7.21 2.65
C ALA A 148 -14.34 -7.12 1.12
N LEU A 149 -13.29 -7.52 0.40
CA LEU A 149 -13.29 -7.52 -1.07
C LEU A 149 -14.30 -8.52 -1.64
N ARG A 150 -14.37 -9.72 -1.07
CA ARG A 150 -15.35 -10.74 -1.50
C ARG A 150 -16.76 -10.24 -1.33
N LYS A 151 -17.07 -9.63 -0.21
CA LYS A 151 -18.41 -9.11 0.10
C LYS A 151 -18.83 -8.06 -0.93
N LYS A 152 -17.94 -7.15 -1.30
CA LYS A 152 -18.22 -6.11 -2.30
C LYS A 152 -18.36 -6.66 -3.71
N LEU A 153 -17.55 -7.65 -4.08
CA LEU A 153 -17.64 -8.30 -5.39
C LEU A 153 -18.89 -9.15 -5.53
N GLU A 154 -19.37 -9.77 -4.46
CA GLU A 154 -20.65 -10.50 -4.44
C GLU A 154 -21.80 -9.54 -4.67
N ALA A 155 -21.84 -8.40 -3.98
CA ALA A 155 -22.84 -7.35 -4.17
C ALA A 155 -22.86 -6.85 -5.63
N PHE A 156 -21.68 -6.65 -6.23
CA PHE A 156 -21.54 -6.24 -7.62
C PHE A 156 -22.10 -7.30 -8.60
N ARG A 157 -21.90 -8.58 -8.27
CA ARG A 157 -22.40 -9.69 -9.11
C ARG A 157 -23.91 -9.82 -9.05
N ASP A 158 -24.51 -9.53 -7.91
CA ASP A 158 -25.97 -9.60 -7.71
C ASP A 158 -26.70 -8.43 -8.37
N ASP A 159 -26.03 -7.29 -8.55
CA ASP A 159 -26.60 -6.10 -9.20
C ASP A 159 -26.53 -6.14 -10.74
N THR A 160 -25.86 -7.13 -11.30
CA THR A 160 -25.79 -7.34 -12.75
C THR A 160 -26.58 -8.55 -13.19
#